data_b84ef510328e5c387c2468b4ceef894b
#
_entry.id   b84ef510328e5c387c2468b4ceef894b
#
_cell.length_a   1.000
_cell.length_b   1.000
_cell.length_c   1.000
_cell.angle_alpha   90.00
_cell.angle_beta   90.00
_cell.angle_gamma   90.00
#
_symmetry.space_group_name_H-M   'P 1'
#
loop_
_entity.id
_entity.type
_entity.pdbx_description
1 polymer ?
#
loop_
_entity_poly.entity_id
_entity_poly.type
_entity_poly.pdbx_seq_one_letter_code
_entity_poly.pdbx_strand_id
1 'polypeptide(L)' 'MKRFEHEVLIFEMRTGKEATRMKETLREWGLAGFEIVSVTQFAETSPLTVFLKRELSEDASASEEAA' A
#
# COMPACT_ATOMS: atom_id res chain seq x y z
N MET A 1 -12.78 -17.12 -9.34
CA MET A 1 -12.73 -15.65 -9.50
C MET A 1 -11.58 -15.08 -8.67
N LYS A 2 -10.81 -14.19 -9.25
CA LYS A 2 -9.72 -13.54 -8.52
C LYS A 2 -10.28 -12.50 -7.55
N ARG A 3 -9.70 -12.46 -6.36
CA ARG A 3 -10.09 -11.52 -5.32
C ARG A 3 -8.85 -10.76 -4.89
N PHE A 4 -9.05 -9.49 -4.54
CA PHE A 4 -7.95 -8.62 -4.16
C PHE A 4 -8.23 -7.91 -2.85
N GLU A 5 -7.18 -7.75 -2.06
CA GLU A 5 -7.20 -6.92 -0.88
C GLU A 5 -6.58 -5.58 -1.26
N HIS A 6 -7.23 -4.48 -0.85
CA HIS A 6 -6.75 -3.13 -1.16
C HIS A 6 -6.35 -2.42 0.11
N GLU A 7 -5.28 -1.64 0.01
CA GLU A 7 -4.80 -0.80 1.10
C GLU A 7 -4.49 0.60 0.60
N VAL A 8 -4.58 1.56 1.50
CA VAL A 8 -4.27 2.96 1.21
C VAL A 8 -3.27 3.43 2.26
N LEU A 9 -2.14 3.93 1.79
CA LEU A 9 -1.10 4.46 2.67
C LEU A 9 -0.93 5.95 2.37
N ILE A 10 -0.70 6.74 3.41
CA ILE A 10 -0.50 8.18 3.29
C ILE A 10 0.88 8.52 3.85
N PHE A 11 1.69 9.21 3.05
CA PHE A 11 3.04 9.57 3.42
C PHE A 11 3.24 11.09 3.37
N GLU A 12 3.78 11.62 4.46
CA GLU A 12 4.24 13.00 4.47
C GLU A 12 5.61 13.05 3.79
N MET A 13 5.80 14.00 2.90
CA MET A 13 7.03 14.10 2.10
C MET A 13 7.71 15.44 2.30
N ARG A 14 8.02 15.79 3.54
CA ARG A 14 8.64 17.07 3.86
C ARG A 14 10.16 17.04 3.90
N THR A 15 10.72 15.88 4.20
CA THR A 15 12.17 15.75 4.33
C THR A 15 12.65 14.47 3.65
N GLY A 16 13.98 14.38 3.48
CA GLY A 16 14.58 13.19 2.91
C GLY A 16 14.41 11.95 3.78
N LYS A 17 14.30 12.15 5.10
CA LYS A 17 14.07 11.05 6.03
C LYS A 17 12.73 10.39 5.79
N GLU A 18 11.73 11.20 5.46
CA GLU A 18 10.40 10.70 5.19
C GLU A 18 10.37 9.88 3.90
N ALA A 19 11.14 10.32 2.89
CA ALA A 19 11.25 9.57 1.64
C ALA A 19 11.89 8.20 1.88
N THR A 20 12.92 8.14 2.71
CA THR A 20 13.58 6.88 3.05
C THR A 20 12.63 5.96 3.80
N ARG A 21 11.89 6.52 4.74
CA ARG A 21 10.92 5.77 5.53
C ARG A 21 9.80 5.22 4.63
N MET A 22 9.34 6.02 3.68
CA MET A 22 8.35 5.57 2.71
C MET A 22 8.87 4.37 1.90
N LYS A 23 10.11 4.46 1.44
CA LYS A 23 10.72 3.38 0.68
C LYS A 23 10.76 2.08 1.48
N GLU A 24 11.15 2.16 2.75
CA GLU A 24 11.19 0.99 3.63
C GLU A 24 9.79 0.42 3.87
N THR A 25 8.82 1.29 4.11
CA THR A 25 7.44 0.87 4.32
C THR A 25 6.88 0.16 3.09
N LEU A 26 7.08 0.75 1.91
CA LEU A 26 6.62 0.14 0.67
C LEU A 26 7.30 -1.20 0.39
N ARG A 27 8.57 -1.31 0.77
CA ARG A 27 9.28 -2.57 0.64
C ARG A 27 8.65 -3.66 1.49
N GLU A 28 8.29 -3.33 2.73
CA GLU A 28 7.62 -4.29 3.62
C GLU A 28 6.28 -4.74 3.05
N TRP A 29 5.50 -3.81 2.52
CA TRP A 29 4.22 -4.15 1.90
C TRP A 29 4.41 -5.01 0.67
N GLY A 30 5.44 -4.71 -0.14
CA GLY A 30 5.78 -5.52 -1.30
C GLY A 30 6.17 -6.94 -0.93
N LEU A 31 6.92 -7.10 0.16
CA LEU A 31 7.29 -8.44 0.65
C LEU A 31 6.08 -9.23 1.13
N ALA A 32 5.03 -8.53 1.53
CA ALA A 32 3.77 -9.16 1.90
C ALA A 32 2.87 -9.48 0.71
N GLY A 33 3.34 -9.18 -0.52
CA GLY A 33 2.62 -9.50 -1.74
C GLY A 33 1.82 -8.36 -2.34
N PHE A 34 1.91 -7.16 -1.77
CA PHE A 34 1.20 -6.00 -2.31
C PHE A 34 1.93 -5.35 -3.46
N GLU A 35 1.18 -4.80 -4.40
CA GLU A 35 1.74 -4.02 -5.50
C GLU A 35 1.09 -2.63 -5.51
N ILE A 36 1.84 -1.65 -5.99
CA ILE A 36 1.34 -0.28 -6.09
C ILE A 36 0.45 -0.17 -7.33
N VAL A 37 -0.78 0.29 -7.10
CA VAL A 37 -1.74 0.49 -8.19
C VAL A 37 -1.69 1.93 -8.68
N SER A 38 -1.61 2.87 -7.76
CA SER A 38 -1.65 4.29 -8.09
C SER A 38 -1.03 5.12 -6.98
N VAL A 39 -0.52 6.28 -7.35
CA VAL A 39 0.00 7.27 -6.41
C VAL A 39 -0.60 8.61 -6.79
N THR A 40 -1.16 9.32 -5.82
CA THR A 40 -1.75 10.63 -6.06
C THR A 40 -1.25 11.66 -5.06
N GLN A 41 -1.27 12.93 -5.50
CA GLN A 41 -0.91 14.06 -4.65
C GLN A 41 -1.67 15.27 -5.19
N PHE A 42 -2.48 15.88 -4.35
CA PHE A 42 -3.32 17.01 -4.79
C PHE A 42 -2.52 18.29 -5.03
N ALA A 43 -1.47 18.49 -4.25
CA ALA A 43 -0.62 19.67 -4.37
C ALA A 43 0.77 19.32 -3.88
N GLU A 44 1.77 20.14 -4.20
CA GLU A 44 3.15 19.90 -3.82
C GLU A 44 3.33 19.75 -2.30
N THR A 45 2.49 20.41 -1.53
CA THR A 45 2.56 20.37 -0.08
C THR A 45 1.66 19.32 0.54
N SER A 46 0.87 18.63 -0.27
CA SER A 46 -0.03 17.59 0.22
C SER A 46 0.70 16.28 0.43
N PRO A 47 0.23 15.44 1.37
CA PRO A 47 0.77 14.09 1.51
C PRO A 47 0.57 13.27 0.24
N LEU A 48 1.45 12.31 0.04
CA LEU A 48 1.28 11.32 -1.04
C LEU A 48 0.34 10.23 -0.57
N THR A 49 -0.63 9.91 -1.42
CA THR A 49 -1.55 8.80 -1.16
C THR A 49 -1.20 7.67 -2.11
N VAL A 50 -0.91 6.51 -1.55
CA VAL A 50 -0.51 5.33 -2.32
C VAL A 50 -1.58 4.27 -2.18
N PHE A 51 -2.07 3.79 -3.32
CA PHE A 51 -3.06 2.73 -3.38
C PHE A 51 -2.36 1.43 -3.77
N LEU A 52 -2.60 0.38 -2.96
CA LEU A 52 -1.98 -0.91 -3.18
C LEU A 52 -3.05 -1.99 -3.26
N LYS A 53 -2.69 -3.11 -3.87
CA LYS A 53 -3.55 -4.29 -3.88
C LYS A 53 -2.70 -5.54 -3.77
N ARG A 54 -3.32 -6.61 -3.29
CA ARG A 54 -2.71 -7.92 -3.22
C ARG A 54 -3.75 -8.94 -3.63
N GLU A 55 -3.36 -9.88 -4.49
CA GLU A 55 -4.25 -10.97 -4.85
C GLU A 55 -4.37 -11.94 -3.69
N LEU A 56 -5.59 -12.32 -3.37
CA LEU A 56 -5.87 -13.26 -2.30
C LEU A 56 -6.03 -14.66 -2.87
N SER A 57 -5.42 -15.63 -2.18
CA SER A 57 -5.72 -17.03 -2.47
C SER A 57 -7.08 -17.35 -1.85
N GLU A 58 -7.75 -18.38 -2.33
CA GLU A 58 -9.05 -18.75 -1.77
C GLU A 58 -8.96 -19.05 -0.27
N ASP A 59 -7.89 -19.72 0.15
CA ASP A 59 -7.68 -20.05 1.55
C ASP A 59 -7.47 -18.81 2.41
N ALA A 60 -6.62 -17.88 1.94
CA ALA A 60 -6.36 -16.64 2.65
C ALA A 60 -7.62 -15.78 2.72
N SER A 61 -8.39 -15.76 1.65
CA SER A 61 -9.62 -15.02 1.58
C SER A 61 -10.63 -15.51 2.61
N ALA A 62 -10.77 -16.82 2.74
CA ALA A 62 -11.68 -17.40 3.71
C ALA A 62 -11.27 -17.06 5.14
N SER A 63 -9.97 -17.09 5.43
CA SER A 63 -9.45 -16.75 6.75
C SER A 63 -9.74 -15.30 7.11
N GLU A 64 -9.56 -14.40 6.17
CA GLU A 64 -9.79 -12.98 6.41
C GLU A 64 -11.26 -12.66 6.63
N GLU A 65 -12.13 -13.33 5.92
CA GLU A 65 -13.56 -13.14 6.10
C GLU A 65 -14.03 -13.63 7.47
N ALA A 66 -13.35 -14.62 8.03
CA ALA A 66 -13.68 -15.12 9.35
C ALA A 66 -13.19 -14.21 10.46
N ALA A 67 -12.22 -13.39 10.17
CA ALA A 67 -11.69 -12.43 11.14
C ALA A 67 -12.59 -11.22 11.29
#